data_800775bbc7de7d03269fefe2c23d684e
#
_entry.id   800775bbc7de7d03269fefe2c23d684e
#
_cell.length_a   1.000
_cell.length_b   1.000
_cell.length_c   1.000
_cell.angle_alpha   90.00
_cell.angle_beta   90.00
_cell.angle_gamma   90.00
#
_symmetry.space_group_name_H-M   'P 1'
#
loop_
_entity.id
_entity.type
_entity.pdbx_description
1 polymer ?
#
loop_
_entity_poly.entity_id
_entity_poly.type
_entity_poly.pdbx_seq_one_letter_code
_entity_poly.pdbx_strand_id
1 'polypeptide(L)'
;MNYNFDEIINRHGTDSVKWDAVENRWGRNDLIPMWVADMDFRTAPFVIEALKKRLEHEVLGYTFACKEWSESIINWVKERHGWAIREEMLTFTPGIVRGLAFVIHCFYAKKEI
;
A
#
# COMPACT_ATOMS: atom_id res chain seq x y z
N MET A 1 0.41 -2.60 -23.10
CA MET A 1 0.82 -3.78 -22.31
C MET A 1 -0.42 -4.65 -22.13
N ASN A 2 -0.34 -5.93 -22.47
CA ASN A 2 -1.43 -6.86 -22.20
C ASN A 2 -1.16 -7.52 -20.84
N TYR A 3 -2.09 -7.34 -19.90
CA TYR A 3 -2.05 -8.03 -18.61
C TYR A 3 -2.86 -9.31 -18.70
N ASN A 4 -2.32 -10.40 -18.18
CA ASN A 4 -3.04 -11.66 -18.06
C ASN A 4 -3.66 -11.75 -16.66
N PHE A 5 -4.96 -11.52 -16.56
CA PHE A 5 -5.70 -11.61 -15.30
C PHE A 5 -6.26 -13.02 -15.04
N ASP A 6 -6.12 -13.94 -16.00
CA ASP A 6 -6.57 -15.33 -15.86
C ASP A 6 -5.45 -16.24 -15.32
N GLU A 7 -4.24 -15.70 -15.17
CA GLU A 7 -3.11 -16.45 -14.62
C GLU A 7 -3.33 -16.74 -13.13
N ILE A 8 -3.33 -18.02 -12.76
CA ILE A 8 -3.41 -18.44 -11.37
C ILE A 8 -2.00 -18.40 -10.77
N ILE A 9 -1.79 -17.51 -9.81
CA ILE A 9 -0.50 -17.36 -9.11
C ILE A 9 -0.59 -18.04 -7.76
N ASN A 10 0.25 -19.07 -7.56
CA ASN A 10 0.35 -19.70 -6.25
C ASN A 10 1.04 -18.75 -5.26
N ARG A 11 0.32 -18.42 -4.19
CA ARG A 11 0.82 -17.56 -3.10
C ARG A 11 1.03 -18.31 -1.77
N HIS A 12 0.86 -19.62 -1.76
CA HIS A 12 1.19 -20.44 -0.59
C HIS A 12 2.71 -20.53 -0.41
N GLY A 13 3.16 -20.47 0.85
CA GLY A 13 4.59 -20.51 1.19
C GLY A 13 5.32 -19.20 0.89
N THR A 14 4.60 -18.09 0.80
CA THR A 14 5.17 -16.74 0.58
C THR A 14 4.98 -15.81 1.77
N ASP A 15 4.58 -16.33 2.92
CA ASP A 15 4.20 -15.59 4.12
C ASP A 15 2.99 -14.65 3.87
N SER A 16 2.18 -14.98 2.88
CA SER A 16 0.98 -14.23 2.56
C SER A 16 -0.04 -14.33 3.69
N VAL A 17 -0.35 -13.21 4.32
CA VAL A 17 -1.40 -13.16 5.35
C VAL A 17 -2.73 -13.69 4.81
N LYS A 18 -3.07 -13.39 3.56
CA LYS A 18 -4.30 -13.85 2.92
C LYS A 18 -4.38 -15.36 2.78
N TRP A 19 -3.26 -16.01 2.38
CA TRP A 19 -3.22 -17.42 2.03
C TRP A 19 -2.65 -18.30 3.15
N ASP A 20 -1.50 -17.91 3.73
CA ASP A 20 -0.78 -18.76 4.66
C ASP A 20 -1.29 -18.67 6.11
N ALA A 21 -2.01 -17.59 6.46
CA ALA A 21 -2.58 -17.46 7.79
C ALA A 21 -3.97 -18.10 7.94
N VAL A 22 -4.54 -18.71 6.90
CA VAL A 22 -5.88 -19.29 6.90
C VAL A 22 -6.01 -20.39 7.94
N GLU A 23 -5.09 -21.35 7.95
CA GLU A 23 -5.11 -22.48 8.87
C GLU A 23 -5.00 -22.02 10.33
N ASN A 24 -4.08 -21.09 10.60
CA ASN A 24 -3.89 -20.55 11.96
C ASN A 24 -5.11 -19.80 12.49
N ARG A 25 -5.92 -19.21 11.60
CA ARG A 25 -7.09 -18.41 12.00
C ARG A 25 -8.37 -19.24 12.11
N TRP A 26 -8.54 -20.23 11.25
CA TRP A 26 -9.81 -20.97 11.14
C TRP A 26 -9.66 -22.48 11.31
N GLY A 27 -8.44 -22.99 11.58
CA GLY A 27 -8.18 -24.41 11.78
C GLY A 27 -8.38 -25.27 10.54
N ARG A 28 -8.43 -24.65 9.34
CA ARG A 28 -8.65 -25.31 8.05
C ARG A 28 -7.78 -24.65 6.99
N ASN A 29 -7.23 -25.45 6.07
CA ASN A 29 -6.36 -24.99 4.97
C ASN A 29 -7.02 -25.12 3.58
N ASP A 30 -8.24 -25.64 3.52
CA ASP A 30 -9.00 -25.87 2.29
C ASP A 30 -9.97 -24.68 1.95
N LEU A 31 -9.88 -23.58 2.69
CA LEU A 31 -10.76 -22.42 2.48
C LEU A 31 -10.23 -21.52 1.37
N ILE A 32 -11.15 -20.97 0.58
CA ILE A 32 -10.83 -19.89 -0.39
C ILE A 32 -10.80 -18.57 0.37
N PRO A 33 -9.65 -17.90 0.49
CA PRO A 33 -9.54 -16.69 1.28
C PRO A 33 -10.12 -15.48 0.54
N MET A 34 -11.15 -14.86 1.12
CA MET A 34 -11.79 -13.63 0.61
C MET A 34 -11.83 -12.53 1.68
N TRP A 35 -10.94 -12.57 2.66
CA TRP A 35 -10.96 -11.72 3.85
C TRP A 35 -9.94 -10.57 3.82
N VAL A 36 -8.90 -10.67 3.01
CA VAL A 36 -7.94 -9.60 2.77
C VAL A 36 -8.11 -9.07 1.36
N ALA A 37 -8.13 -7.76 1.21
CA ALA A 37 -8.41 -7.09 -0.06
C ALA A 37 -7.21 -7.02 -1.02
N ASP A 38 -6.06 -7.62 -0.68
CA ASP A 38 -4.94 -7.70 -1.58
C ASP A 38 -5.27 -8.58 -2.79
N MET A 39 -4.91 -8.12 -3.97
CA MET A 39 -5.22 -8.81 -5.22
C MET A 39 -4.21 -9.93 -5.50
N ASP A 40 -4.70 -11.01 -6.13
CA ASP A 40 -3.87 -12.16 -6.52
C ASP A 40 -3.32 -12.03 -7.95
N PHE A 41 -3.31 -10.82 -8.49
CA PHE A 41 -2.71 -10.50 -9.80
C PHE A 41 -1.25 -10.06 -9.65
N ARG A 42 -0.48 -10.25 -10.70
CA ARG A 42 0.88 -9.70 -10.76
C ARG A 42 0.87 -8.20 -10.62
N THR A 43 1.79 -7.70 -9.84
CA THR A 43 2.07 -6.26 -9.80
C THR A 43 2.46 -5.77 -11.20
N ALA A 44 1.96 -4.60 -11.59
CA ALA A 44 2.24 -4.03 -12.89
C ALA A 44 3.77 -3.98 -13.15
N PRO A 45 4.24 -4.41 -14.35
CA PRO A 45 5.67 -4.49 -14.64
C PRO A 45 6.43 -3.20 -14.39
N PHE A 46 5.86 -2.05 -14.74
CA PHE A 46 6.51 -0.76 -14.53
C PHE A 46 6.79 -0.44 -13.05
N VAL A 47 5.97 -0.95 -12.11
CA VAL A 47 6.21 -0.81 -10.67
C VAL A 47 7.42 -1.66 -10.26
N ILE A 48 7.46 -2.92 -10.74
CA ILE A 48 8.57 -3.83 -10.46
C ILE A 48 9.88 -3.29 -11.04
N GLU A 49 9.84 -2.77 -12.26
CA GLU A 49 11.01 -2.16 -12.91
C GLU A 49 11.52 -0.94 -12.14
N ALA A 50 10.63 -0.07 -11.68
CA ALA A 50 11.00 1.10 -10.87
C ALA A 50 11.67 0.69 -9.55
N LEU A 51 11.15 -0.35 -8.88
CA LEU A 51 11.77 -0.90 -7.66
C LEU A 51 13.15 -1.50 -7.93
N LYS A 52 13.31 -2.29 -9.00
CA LYS A 52 14.60 -2.86 -9.40
C LYS A 52 15.62 -1.76 -9.67
N LYS A 53 15.23 -0.73 -10.45
CA LYS A 53 16.08 0.42 -10.74
C LYS A 53 16.51 1.15 -9.46
N ARG A 54 15.61 1.30 -8.48
CA ARG A 54 15.97 1.92 -7.20
C ARG A 54 16.98 1.08 -6.40
N LEU A 55 16.88 -0.25 -6.49
CA LEU A 55 17.79 -1.18 -5.81
C LEU A 55 19.18 -1.26 -6.46
N GLU A 56 19.37 -0.81 -7.71
CA GLU A 56 20.69 -0.67 -8.32
C GLU A 56 21.60 0.28 -7.53
N HIS A 57 21.01 1.22 -6.80
CA HIS A 57 21.72 2.02 -5.81
C HIS A 57 21.71 1.30 -4.46
N GLU A 58 22.76 0.59 -4.17
CA GLU A 58 22.87 -0.35 -3.05
C GLU A 58 22.88 0.29 -1.65
N VAL A 59 22.95 1.62 -1.56
CA VAL A 59 22.88 2.34 -0.27
C VAL A 59 21.44 2.70 0.04
N LEU A 60 20.89 2.06 1.07
CA LEU A 60 19.54 2.30 1.59
C LEU A 60 19.63 3.18 2.84
N GLY A 61 19.75 4.47 2.64
CA GLY A 61 19.79 5.46 3.72
C GLY A 61 18.46 6.18 3.92
N TYR A 62 18.48 7.23 4.72
CA TYR A 62 17.34 8.12 4.87
C TYR A 62 17.06 8.86 3.56
N THR A 63 15.81 8.91 3.16
CA THR A 63 15.36 9.65 1.98
C THR A 63 14.38 10.74 2.39
N PHE A 64 14.28 11.77 1.57
CA PHE A 64 13.23 12.79 1.67
C PHE A 64 12.18 12.59 0.59
N ALA A 65 10.99 13.12 0.78
CA ALA A 65 9.96 13.15 -0.25
C ALA A 65 10.42 14.08 -1.38
N CYS A 66 10.66 13.53 -2.57
CA CYS A 66 11.03 14.31 -3.74
C CYS A 66 9.79 15.02 -4.32
N LYS A 67 10.04 16.03 -5.15
CA LYS A 67 8.99 16.84 -5.76
C LYS A 67 8.05 15.99 -6.63
N GLU A 68 8.58 15.02 -7.34
CA GLU A 68 7.83 14.10 -8.19
C GLU A 68 6.83 13.26 -7.39
N TRP A 69 7.15 12.96 -6.12
CA TRP A 69 6.24 12.25 -5.22
C TRP A 69 5.00 13.08 -4.91
N SER A 70 5.17 14.34 -4.49
CA SER A 70 4.05 15.23 -4.19
C SER A 70 3.25 15.58 -5.45
N GLU A 71 3.92 15.90 -6.55
CA GLU A 71 3.28 16.23 -7.83
C GLU A 71 2.43 15.06 -8.37
N SER A 72 2.91 13.82 -8.28
CA SER A 72 2.16 12.66 -8.76
C SER A 72 0.86 12.46 -7.98
N ILE A 73 0.87 12.66 -6.66
CA ILE A 73 -0.32 12.56 -5.81
C ILE A 73 -1.30 13.70 -6.13
N ILE A 74 -0.81 14.93 -6.19
CA ILE A 74 -1.62 16.12 -6.49
C ILE A 74 -2.32 15.96 -7.85
N ASN A 75 -1.58 15.56 -8.87
CA ASN A 75 -2.12 15.36 -10.21
C ASN A 75 -3.15 14.23 -10.25
N TRP A 76 -2.86 13.10 -9.61
CA TRP A 76 -3.79 11.97 -9.52
C TRP A 76 -5.12 12.37 -8.88
N VAL A 77 -5.06 13.02 -7.72
CA VAL A 77 -6.27 13.42 -6.97
C VAL A 77 -7.07 14.45 -7.76
N LYS A 78 -6.40 15.38 -8.42
CA LYS A 78 -7.05 16.38 -9.28
C LYS A 78 -7.72 15.72 -10.49
N GLU A 79 -7.02 14.85 -11.21
CA GLU A 79 -7.54 14.22 -12.43
C GLU A 79 -8.66 13.21 -12.14
N ARG A 80 -8.52 12.43 -11.09
CA ARG A 80 -9.47 11.34 -10.77
C ARG A 80 -10.67 11.78 -9.94
N HIS A 81 -10.50 12.80 -9.11
CA HIS A 81 -11.50 13.22 -8.15
C HIS A 81 -11.89 14.70 -8.26
N GLY A 82 -11.29 15.45 -9.17
CA GLY A 82 -11.55 16.90 -9.33
C GLY A 82 -11.13 17.72 -8.09
N TRP A 83 -10.33 17.13 -7.20
CA TRP A 83 -9.95 17.77 -5.93
C TRP A 83 -8.57 18.43 -6.05
N ALA A 84 -8.55 19.75 -5.99
CA ALA A 84 -7.32 20.52 -5.99
C ALA A 84 -6.71 20.60 -4.60
N ILE A 85 -5.62 19.90 -4.40
CA ILE A 85 -4.82 19.94 -3.16
C ILE A 85 -3.47 20.58 -3.42
N ARG A 86 -2.80 21.01 -2.35
CA ARG A 86 -1.45 21.57 -2.37
C ARG A 86 -0.48 20.67 -1.60
N GLU A 87 0.81 20.84 -1.85
CA GLU A 87 1.85 20.01 -1.23
C GLU A 87 1.81 20.07 0.32
N GLU A 88 1.51 21.24 0.89
CA GLU A 88 1.43 21.43 2.34
C GLU A 88 0.26 20.63 2.98
N MET A 89 -0.66 20.13 2.18
CA MET A 89 -1.77 19.27 2.61
C MET A 89 -1.39 17.79 2.65
N LEU A 90 -0.19 17.44 2.19
CA LEU A 90 0.29 16.06 2.15
C LEU A 90 1.12 15.74 3.40
N THR A 91 0.78 14.64 4.04
CA THR A 91 1.55 14.08 5.15
C THR A 91 1.69 12.59 4.98
N PHE A 92 2.91 12.10 5.09
CA PHE A 92 3.17 10.66 5.03
C PHE A 92 2.88 10.00 6.37
N THR A 93 2.17 8.88 6.34
CA THR A 93 1.99 7.98 7.48
C THR A 93 2.26 6.54 7.06
N PRO A 94 2.81 5.70 7.96
CA PRO A 94 3.10 4.29 7.64
C PRO A 94 1.82 3.43 7.64
N GLY A 95 0.91 3.74 6.72
CA GLY A 95 -0.37 3.07 6.52
C GLY A 95 -1.58 3.80 7.11
N ILE A 96 -2.74 3.58 6.50
CA ILE A 96 -4.00 4.29 6.80
C ILE A 96 -4.47 4.05 8.25
N VAL A 97 -4.40 2.83 8.75
CA VAL A 97 -4.83 2.51 10.13
C VAL A 97 -4.03 3.31 11.16
N ARG A 98 -2.72 3.44 10.97
CA ARG A 98 -1.86 4.27 11.84
C ARG A 98 -2.14 5.74 11.67
N GLY A 99 -2.40 6.20 10.45
CA GLY A 99 -2.82 7.57 10.18
C GLY A 99 -4.11 7.93 10.92
N LEU A 100 -5.11 7.07 10.86
CA LEU A 100 -6.36 7.24 11.61
C LEU A 100 -6.13 7.28 13.12
N ALA A 101 -5.28 6.39 13.65
CA ALA A 101 -4.94 6.40 15.07
C ALA A 101 -4.27 7.73 15.47
N PHE A 102 -3.35 8.27 14.67
CA PHE A 102 -2.74 9.57 14.93
C PHE A 102 -3.76 10.71 14.95
N VAL A 103 -4.69 10.73 13.98
CA VAL A 103 -5.76 11.72 13.93
C VAL A 103 -6.62 11.62 15.19
N ILE A 104 -7.04 10.42 15.58
CA ILE A 104 -7.83 10.20 16.79
C ILE A 104 -7.08 10.72 18.02
N HIS A 105 -5.81 10.35 18.19
CA HIS A 105 -4.99 10.84 19.30
C HIS A 105 -4.86 12.35 19.31
N CYS A 106 -4.66 13.00 18.18
CA CYS A 106 -4.52 14.45 18.10
C CYS A 106 -5.81 15.19 18.51
N PHE A 107 -6.98 14.63 18.21
CA PHE A 107 -8.26 15.33 18.44
C PHE A 107 -9.01 14.85 19.69
N TYR A 108 -8.81 13.62 20.15
CA TYR A 108 -9.47 13.06 21.33
C TYR A 108 -8.67 13.22 22.63
N ALA A 109 -7.33 13.22 22.59
CA ALA A 109 -6.51 13.39 23.79
C ALA A 109 -6.60 14.78 24.44
N LYS A 110 -7.34 15.73 23.86
CA LYS A 110 -7.61 17.07 24.43
C LYS A 110 -8.86 17.15 25.30
N LYS A 111 -9.50 16.03 25.64
CA LYS A 111 -10.62 15.98 26.57
C LYS A 111 -10.26 15.16 27.80
N GLU A 112 -9.15 15.42 28.43
CA GLU A 112 -8.98 15.17 29.85
C GLU A 112 -9.12 16.50 30.58
N ILE A 113 -10.11 16.58 31.27
CA ILE A 113 -10.76 17.37 32.29
C ILE A 113 -9.77 17.81 33.34
#